data_2f0dcbd05a5bb9b9832ef5386b3edcfb
#
_entry.id   2f0dcbd05a5bb9b9832ef5386b3edcfb
#
_cell.length_a   1.000
_cell.length_b   1.000
_cell.length_c   1.000
_cell.angle_alpha   90.00
_cell.angle_beta   90.00
_cell.angle_gamma   90.00
#
_symmetry.space_group_name_H-M   'P 1'
#
loop_
_entity.id
_entity.type
_entity.pdbx_description
1 polymer ?
#
loop_
_entity_poly.entity_id
_entity_poly.type
_entity_poly.pdbx_seq_one_letter_code
_entity_poly.pdbx_strand_id
1 'polypeptide(L)'
;MTRPLLTIGGGLLLAVAYTASPLGLLFLAATPLLCLVAGRGLPAHERRILTTILASALAARLLAVIALFVVGIPYHSDLAVGALSGDEAYNLGRALRIRDIMLGFGGTHYDYFVATDEYGRTSYLELLTRLQLAYGPAPYGLRLFNALLFTTGAAILFRMVRPAFGAVPAFLGLVGVLFLPSVFYASISLLKESLYFLATSAVLAAAVRLLRGRGIAGMLLALVTMAASLWVLDDLRRGAIVLATAGIATAVVMRLAFASRQRAVWALAGAVVVAAVAVTQPPLNERMLEGVTRAARQHSGHVFTVGHAYKLLDSGFYMNPATPASSSITLTPPQAVRFVMRALVSFVLTPLPWQAASRGELAFLPEHLLWYLLLATVPFGLVAGWRRDPVVTAVLIGFVLPTALVLALTNGNVGTLLRLRGLVTPHLMWLGILGMCMIGEALVARRRETTGRQSWTPAPEGTVA
;
A
#
# COMPACT_ATOMS: atom_id res chain seq x y z
N MET A 1 8.40 -25.40 39.63
CA MET A 1 9.67 -25.02 38.99
C MET A 1 9.53 -24.23 37.69
N THR A 2 8.39 -24.16 37.03
CA THR A 2 8.22 -23.45 35.73
C THR A 2 8.11 -21.92 35.83
N ARG A 3 7.53 -21.36 36.90
CA ARG A 3 7.35 -19.91 37.06
C ARG A 3 8.66 -19.10 37.19
N PRO A 4 9.67 -19.50 38.02
CA PRO A 4 10.91 -18.75 38.12
C PRO A 4 11.75 -18.81 36.82
N LEU A 5 11.74 -19.91 36.08
CA LEU A 5 12.40 -20.02 34.78
C LEU A 5 11.77 -19.10 33.73
N LEU A 6 10.44 -18.97 33.72
CA LEU A 6 9.73 -18.05 32.82
C LEU A 6 10.00 -16.57 33.18
N THR A 7 10.11 -16.21 34.47
CA THR A 7 10.45 -14.87 34.89
C THR A 7 11.89 -14.51 34.56
N ILE A 8 12.84 -15.40 34.78
CA ILE A 8 14.26 -15.19 34.44
C ILE A 8 14.44 -15.10 32.93
N GLY A 9 13.84 -16.04 32.16
CA GLY A 9 13.88 -16.02 30.70
C GLY A 9 13.23 -14.75 30.13
N GLY A 10 12.10 -14.34 30.67
CA GLY A 10 11.44 -13.08 30.30
C GLY A 10 12.27 -11.85 30.61
N GLY A 11 12.90 -11.81 31.78
CA GLY A 11 13.80 -10.72 32.18
C GLY A 11 15.05 -10.62 31.29
N LEU A 12 15.67 -11.74 30.93
CA LEU A 12 16.78 -11.79 29.99
C LEU A 12 16.38 -11.31 28.58
N LEU A 13 15.22 -11.75 28.09
CA LEU A 13 14.67 -11.28 26.78
C LEU A 13 14.44 -9.77 26.77
N LEU A 14 13.88 -9.22 27.86
CA LEU A 14 13.66 -7.79 27.99
C LEU A 14 14.99 -7.02 28.06
N ALA A 15 15.98 -7.55 28.78
CA ALA A 15 17.31 -6.94 28.87
C ALA A 15 18.00 -6.93 27.49
N VAL A 16 17.98 -8.04 26.74
CA VAL A 16 18.52 -8.11 25.38
C VAL A 16 17.78 -7.17 24.43
N ALA A 17 16.44 -7.11 24.50
CA ALA A 17 15.65 -6.18 23.70
C ALA A 17 15.99 -4.72 24.02
N TYR A 18 16.20 -4.37 25.29
CA TYR A 18 16.59 -3.03 25.73
C TYR A 18 18.01 -2.67 25.25
N THR A 19 18.98 -3.58 25.40
CA THR A 19 20.38 -3.32 24.97
C THR A 19 20.51 -3.20 23.46
N ALA A 20 19.69 -3.94 22.69
CA ALA A 20 19.65 -3.80 21.24
C ALA A 20 18.98 -2.49 20.80
N SER A 21 17.85 -2.14 21.41
CA SER A 21 17.15 -0.87 21.22
C SER A 21 15.99 -0.72 22.20
N PRO A 22 15.88 0.41 22.94
CA PRO A 22 14.71 0.67 23.80
C PRO A 22 13.36 0.64 23.06
N LEU A 23 13.33 0.93 21.76
CA LEU A 23 12.15 0.77 20.90
C LEU A 23 11.70 -0.68 20.79
N GLY A 24 12.59 -1.65 21.03
CA GLY A 24 12.24 -3.07 21.14
C GLY A 24 11.24 -3.35 22.27
N LEU A 25 11.33 -2.65 23.40
CA LEU A 25 10.36 -2.75 24.49
C LEU A 25 8.98 -2.22 24.06
N LEU A 26 8.96 -1.08 23.34
CA LEU A 26 7.72 -0.53 22.78
C LEU A 26 7.08 -1.54 21.82
N PHE A 27 7.86 -2.19 20.97
CA PHE A 27 7.38 -3.23 20.06
C PHE A 27 6.77 -4.41 20.81
N LEU A 28 7.45 -4.91 21.84
CA LEU A 28 6.96 -6.03 22.66
C LEU A 28 5.67 -5.68 23.41
N ALA A 29 5.55 -4.47 23.94
CA ALA A 29 4.35 -4.00 24.65
C ALA A 29 3.18 -3.71 23.67
N ALA A 30 3.46 -3.10 22.52
CA ALA A 30 2.44 -2.73 21.53
C ALA A 30 1.86 -3.94 20.79
N THR A 31 2.64 -5.02 20.62
CA THR A 31 2.17 -6.23 19.93
C THR A 31 0.93 -6.87 20.59
N PRO A 32 0.91 -7.21 21.88
CA PRO A 32 -0.28 -7.76 22.53
C PRO A 32 -1.43 -6.73 22.57
N LEU A 33 -1.13 -5.45 22.76
CA LEU A 33 -2.14 -4.39 22.74
C LEU A 33 -2.83 -4.31 21.37
N LEU A 34 -2.08 -4.36 20.28
CA LEU A 34 -2.62 -4.39 18.91
C LEU A 34 -3.52 -5.61 18.70
N CYS A 35 -3.07 -6.81 19.12
CA CYS A 35 -3.85 -8.03 19.01
C CYS A 35 -5.17 -7.94 19.81
N LEU A 36 -5.12 -7.41 21.03
CA LEU A 36 -6.29 -7.21 21.88
C LEU A 36 -7.30 -6.23 21.27
N VAL A 37 -6.82 -5.07 20.81
CA VAL A 37 -7.66 -4.03 20.21
C VAL A 37 -8.25 -4.49 18.88
N ALA A 38 -7.44 -5.07 18.01
CA ALA A 38 -7.88 -5.59 16.73
C ALA A 38 -8.90 -6.74 16.88
N GLY A 39 -8.78 -7.55 17.93
CA GLY A 39 -9.66 -8.67 18.23
C GLY A 39 -10.96 -8.31 18.94
N ARG A 40 -11.15 -7.06 19.40
CA ARG A 40 -12.36 -6.66 20.14
C ARG A 40 -13.63 -6.89 19.32
N GLY A 41 -14.64 -7.51 19.94
CA GLY A 41 -15.95 -7.77 19.30
C GLY A 41 -15.94 -8.85 18.23
N LEU A 42 -14.85 -9.59 18.03
CA LEU A 42 -14.82 -10.79 17.20
C LEU A 42 -15.18 -12.04 18.01
N PRO A 43 -15.80 -13.07 17.39
CA PRO A 43 -15.97 -14.38 17.98
C PRO A 43 -14.63 -14.96 18.44
N ALA A 44 -14.62 -15.79 19.48
CA ALA A 44 -13.39 -16.33 20.08
C ALA A 44 -12.48 -17.06 19.06
N HIS A 45 -13.09 -17.81 18.14
CA HIS A 45 -12.37 -18.49 17.05
C HIS A 45 -11.67 -17.50 16.11
N GLU A 46 -12.38 -16.50 15.60
CA GLU A 46 -11.81 -15.48 14.70
C GLU A 46 -10.75 -14.63 15.40
N ARG A 47 -10.97 -14.29 16.67
CA ARG A 47 -9.99 -13.57 17.49
C ARG A 47 -8.69 -14.35 17.62
N ARG A 48 -8.77 -15.69 17.83
CA ARG A 48 -7.59 -16.56 17.88
C ARG A 48 -6.84 -16.54 16.55
N ILE A 49 -7.54 -16.73 15.42
CA ILE A 49 -6.95 -16.68 14.08
C ILE A 49 -6.28 -15.32 13.84
N LEU A 50 -6.97 -14.20 14.13
CA LEU A 50 -6.42 -12.86 13.97
C LEU A 50 -5.16 -12.66 14.80
N THR A 51 -5.17 -13.03 16.06
CA THR A 51 -4.02 -12.93 16.97
C THR A 51 -2.85 -13.74 16.43
N THR A 52 -3.09 -14.98 15.97
CA THR A 52 -2.04 -15.83 15.38
C THR A 52 -1.43 -15.16 14.13
N ILE A 53 -2.25 -14.65 13.21
CA ILE A 53 -1.76 -13.99 11.99
C ILE A 53 -0.94 -12.75 12.33
N LEU A 54 -1.45 -11.86 13.20
CA LEU A 54 -0.74 -10.63 13.58
C LEU A 54 0.56 -10.93 14.33
N ALA A 55 0.52 -11.86 15.30
CA ALA A 55 1.71 -12.28 16.05
C ALA A 55 2.76 -12.91 15.13
N SER A 56 2.37 -13.81 14.23
CA SER A 56 3.28 -14.43 13.25
C SER A 56 3.88 -13.39 12.30
N ALA A 57 3.09 -12.41 11.85
CA ALA A 57 3.57 -11.35 10.97
C ALA A 57 4.57 -10.43 11.67
N LEU A 58 4.33 -10.08 12.94
CA LEU A 58 5.25 -9.27 13.74
C LEU A 58 6.50 -10.06 14.14
N ALA A 59 6.36 -11.36 14.48
CA ALA A 59 7.49 -12.24 14.74
C ALA A 59 8.39 -12.41 13.50
N ALA A 60 7.81 -12.59 12.32
CA ALA A 60 8.57 -12.68 11.07
C ALA A 60 9.36 -11.38 10.79
N ARG A 61 8.77 -10.21 11.05
CA ARG A 61 9.45 -8.91 10.93
C ARG A 61 10.56 -8.74 11.96
N LEU A 62 10.31 -9.14 13.20
CA LEU A 62 11.34 -9.15 14.24
C LEU A 62 12.54 -10.04 13.84
N LEU A 63 12.28 -11.26 13.35
CA LEU A 63 13.33 -12.16 12.88
C LEU A 63 14.09 -11.58 11.69
N ALA A 64 13.41 -10.95 10.75
CA ALA A 64 14.05 -10.27 9.62
C ALA A 64 14.94 -9.10 10.08
N VAL A 65 14.47 -8.30 11.04
CA VAL A 65 15.25 -7.19 11.62
C VAL A 65 16.46 -7.73 12.39
N ILE A 66 16.33 -8.82 13.16
CA ILE A 66 17.44 -9.49 13.83
C ILE A 66 18.47 -10.01 12.81
N ALA A 67 18.00 -10.66 11.73
CA ALA A 67 18.88 -11.13 10.67
C ALA A 67 19.67 -9.98 10.02
N LEU A 68 19.01 -8.85 9.74
CA LEU A 68 19.69 -7.65 9.22
C LEU A 68 20.73 -7.10 10.21
N PHE A 69 20.42 -7.13 11.52
CA PHE A 69 21.36 -6.74 12.55
C PHE A 69 22.59 -7.64 12.55
N VAL A 70 22.38 -8.96 12.59
CA VAL A 70 23.49 -9.95 12.65
C VAL A 70 24.36 -9.87 11.40
N VAL A 71 23.75 -9.78 10.20
CA VAL A 71 24.48 -9.64 8.94
C VAL A 71 25.23 -8.30 8.87
N GLY A 72 24.68 -7.24 9.47
CA GLY A 72 25.31 -5.92 9.53
C GLY A 72 26.51 -5.83 10.48
N ILE A 73 26.64 -6.69 11.49
CA ILE A 73 27.71 -6.65 12.51
C ILE A 73 29.13 -6.49 11.92
N PRO A 74 29.53 -7.20 10.85
CA PRO A 74 30.87 -7.07 10.28
C PRO A 74 31.18 -5.70 9.66
N TYR A 75 30.17 -4.88 9.42
CA TYR A 75 30.26 -3.63 8.65
C TYR A 75 30.01 -2.37 9.52
N HIS A 76 30.11 -2.48 10.84
CA HIS A 76 29.60 -1.50 11.81
C HIS A 76 30.37 -0.18 11.98
N SER A 77 31.19 0.22 11.06
CA SER A 77 31.78 1.57 11.13
C SER A 77 30.80 2.70 10.79
N ASP A 78 29.65 2.39 10.17
CA ASP A 78 28.66 3.37 9.75
C ASP A 78 27.24 2.88 10.12
N LEU A 79 26.47 3.72 10.84
CA LEU A 79 25.06 3.45 11.20
C LEU A 79 24.14 3.31 9.97
N ALA A 80 24.57 3.83 8.82
CA ALA A 80 23.89 3.64 7.54
C ALA A 80 24.13 2.25 6.92
N VAL A 81 25.11 1.51 7.43
CA VAL A 81 25.40 0.14 7.00
C VAL A 81 24.27 -0.77 7.46
N GLY A 82 23.78 -1.62 6.56
CA GLY A 82 22.58 -2.42 6.77
C GLY A 82 21.31 -1.74 6.30
N ALA A 83 21.40 -0.58 5.64
CA ALA A 83 20.29 0.01 4.92
C ALA A 83 19.90 -0.89 3.74
N LEU A 84 18.61 -1.15 3.59
CA LEU A 84 18.07 -1.99 2.52
C LEU A 84 18.00 -1.26 1.17
N SER A 85 18.06 0.07 1.20
CA SER A 85 18.05 0.93 0.00
C SER A 85 18.79 2.24 0.26
N GLY A 86 19.20 2.93 -0.83
CA GLY A 86 19.85 4.24 -0.73
C GLY A 86 18.95 5.30 -0.09
N ASP A 87 17.64 5.28 -0.38
CA ASP A 87 16.67 6.19 0.24
C ASP A 87 16.59 6.01 1.76
N GLU A 88 16.71 4.78 2.24
CA GLU A 88 16.71 4.47 3.66
C GLU A 88 17.98 4.99 4.35
N ALA A 89 19.15 4.75 3.75
CA ALA A 89 20.41 5.26 4.24
C ALA A 89 20.40 6.79 4.34
N TYR A 90 19.86 7.45 3.32
CA TYR A 90 19.69 8.90 3.28
C TYR A 90 18.78 9.41 4.41
N ASN A 91 17.60 8.82 4.60
CA ASN A 91 16.67 9.21 5.66
C ASN A 91 17.26 9.00 7.06
N LEU A 92 17.90 7.87 7.30
CA LEU A 92 18.52 7.55 8.57
C LEU A 92 19.68 8.49 8.89
N GLY A 93 20.61 8.66 7.96
CA GLY A 93 21.77 9.53 8.12
C GLY A 93 21.37 10.99 8.34
N ARG A 94 20.34 11.45 7.62
CA ARG A 94 19.80 12.82 7.80
C ARG A 94 19.12 12.99 9.15
N ALA A 95 18.31 12.03 9.59
CA ALA A 95 17.66 12.09 10.91
C ALA A 95 18.69 12.11 12.06
N LEU A 96 19.78 11.34 11.93
CA LEU A 96 20.89 11.35 12.88
C LEU A 96 21.59 12.72 12.93
N ARG A 97 21.89 13.33 11.78
CA ARG A 97 22.50 14.67 11.73
C ARG A 97 21.62 15.74 12.38
N ILE A 98 20.32 15.73 12.09
CA ILE A 98 19.37 16.66 12.72
C ILE A 98 19.36 16.45 14.24
N ARG A 99 19.33 15.20 14.70
CA ARG A 99 19.40 14.84 16.12
C ARG A 99 20.67 15.38 16.78
N ASP A 100 21.84 15.16 16.17
CA ASP A 100 23.12 15.53 16.73
C ASP A 100 23.27 17.05 16.82
N ILE A 101 22.80 17.79 15.83
CA ILE A 101 22.70 19.25 15.85
C ILE A 101 21.77 19.71 16.99
N MET A 102 20.61 19.09 17.18
CA MET A 102 19.67 19.41 18.28
C MET A 102 20.25 19.13 19.65
N LEU A 103 21.15 18.17 19.78
CA LEU A 103 21.87 17.86 21.02
C LEU A 103 23.11 18.74 21.23
N GLY A 104 23.41 19.67 20.32
CA GLY A 104 24.55 20.57 20.44
C GLY A 104 25.89 19.93 20.02
N PHE A 105 25.89 18.78 19.41
CA PHE A 105 27.10 18.20 18.82
C PHE A 105 27.52 19.03 17.59
N GLY A 106 28.82 19.34 17.54
CA GLY A 106 29.38 20.10 16.42
C GLY A 106 29.21 19.34 15.08
N GLY A 107 28.86 20.06 14.03
CA GLY A 107 28.74 19.54 12.68
C GLY A 107 29.56 20.35 11.68
N THR A 108 29.85 19.76 10.55
CA THR A 108 30.45 20.46 9.40
C THR A 108 29.40 21.34 8.71
N HIS A 109 29.82 22.28 7.86
CA HIS A 109 28.90 23.04 7.01
C HIS A 109 28.02 22.12 6.16
N TYR A 110 28.54 20.98 5.73
CA TYR A 110 27.78 19.98 4.99
C TYR A 110 26.67 19.32 5.84
N ASP A 111 26.94 19.05 7.12
CA ASP A 111 25.94 18.48 8.02
C ASP A 111 24.77 19.45 8.24
N TYR A 112 25.07 20.72 8.44
CA TYR A 112 24.04 21.76 8.55
C TYR A 112 23.26 21.92 7.25
N PHE A 113 23.94 21.93 6.10
CA PHE A 113 23.28 22.01 4.80
C PHE A 113 22.30 20.83 4.60
N VAL A 114 22.75 19.59 4.84
CA VAL A 114 21.89 18.39 4.69
C VAL A 114 20.75 18.40 5.70
N ALA A 115 20.98 18.84 6.94
CA ALA A 115 19.94 18.90 7.97
C ALA A 115 18.83 19.93 7.62
N THR A 116 19.21 21.08 7.03
CA THR A 116 18.28 22.18 6.74
C THR A 116 17.65 22.11 5.34
N ASP A 117 18.18 21.25 4.45
CA ASP A 117 17.65 21.07 3.10
C ASP A 117 16.15 20.75 3.14
N GLU A 118 15.35 21.51 2.41
CA GLU A 118 13.91 21.28 2.31
C GLU A 118 13.55 20.09 1.41
N TYR A 119 14.47 19.66 0.54
CA TYR A 119 14.24 18.53 -0.34
C TYR A 119 14.02 17.23 0.47
N GLY A 120 12.85 16.61 0.26
CA GLY A 120 12.50 15.37 0.97
C GLY A 120 12.24 15.53 2.48
N ARG A 121 12.22 16.76 3.03
CA ARG A 121 11.83 17.02 4.40
C ARG A 121 10.34 16.74 4.58
N THR A 122 10.03 15.83 5.50
CA THR A 122 8.67 15.40 5.79
C THR A 122 8.54 15.12 7.29
N SER A 123 7.33 15.10 7.82
CA SER A 123 7.06 14.71 9.21
C SER A 123 7.60 13.31 9.57
N TYR A 124 7.79 12.44 8.57
CA TYR A 124 8.44 11.15 8.80
C TYR A 124 9.91 11.32 9.22
N LEU A 125 10.65 12.21 8.58
CA LEU A 125 12.03 12.51 8.96
C LEU A 125 12.09 13.10 10.37
N GLU A 126 11.17 14.02 10.69
CA GLU A 126 11.07 14.57 12.05
C GLU A 126 10.69 13.51 13.08
N LEU A 127 9.79 12.58 12.73
CA LEU A 127 9.43 11.45 13.59
C LEU A 127 10.65 10.57 13.89
N LEU A 128 11.44 10.22 12.85
CA LEU A 128 12.68 9.46 13.03
C LEU A 128 13.68 10.21 13.94
N THR A 129 13.83 11.52 13.74
CA THR A 129 14.70 12.37 14.56
C THR A 129 14.25 12.36 16.03
N ARG A 130 12.96 12.60 16.30
CA ARG A 130 12.41 12.65 17.66
C ARG A 130 12.50 11.30 18.37
N LEU A 131 12.25 10.19 17.64
CA LEU A 131 12.44 8.85 18.20
C LEU A 131 13.91 8.60 18.58
N GLN A 132 14.84 9.05 17.74
CA GLN A 132 16.27 8.94 18.06
C GLN A 132 16.74 9.89 19.16
N LEU A 133 16.09 11.04 19.35
CA LEU A 133 16.31 11.90 20.52
C LEU A 133 15.86 11.23 21.82
N ALA A 134 14.68 10.59 21.79
CA ALA A 134 14.08 9.97 22.97
C ALA A 134 14.74 8.62 23.36
N TYR A 135 15.14 7.82 22.38
CA TYR A 135 15.57 6.43 22.58
C TYR A 135 17.03 6.16 22.14
N GLY A 136 17.75 7.19 21.69
CA GLY A 136 19.08 7.04 21.13
C GLY A 136 19.09 6.58 19.66
N PRO A 137 20.28 6.56 19.02
CA PRO A 137 20.44 6.11 17.64
C PRO A 137 20.21 4.60 17.55
N ALA A 138 19.02 4.21 17.14
CA ALA A 138 18.56 2.83 17.19
C ALA A 138 17.88 2.42 15.87
N PRO A 139 18.63 2.28 14.74
CA PRO A 139 18.05 2.00 13.42
C PRO A 139 17.19 0.73 13.40
N TYR A 140 17.58 -0.30 14.11
CA TYR A 140 16.82 -1.56 14.17
C TYR A 140 15.51 -1.42 14.95
N GLY A 141 15.49 -0.64 16.03
CA GLY A 141 14.27 -0.31 16.75
C GLY A 141 13.29 0.51 15.92
N LEU A 142 13.79 1.44 15.12
CA LEU A 142 12.97 2.21 14.17
C LEU A 142 12.33 1.31 13.11
N ARG A 143 13.01 0.24 12.67
CA ARG A 143 12.41 -0.77 11.76
C ARG A 143 11.24 -1.50 12.41
N LEU A 144 11.38 -1.87 13.69
CA LEU A 144 10.30 -2.48 14.46
C LEU A 144 9.11 -1.53 14.65
N PHE A 145 9.38 -0.24 14.84
CA PHE A 145 8.35 0.78 14.87
C PHE A 145 7.59 0.88 13.54
N ASN A 146 8.29 0.90 12.41
CA ASN A 146 7.66 0.86 11.08
C ASN A 146 6.82 -0.40 10.87
N ALA A 147 7.29 -1.55 11.35
CA ALA A 147 6.54 -2.81 11.31
C ALA A 147 5.22 -2.72 12.08
N LEU A 148 5.22 -2.05 13.24
CA LEU A 148 4.00 -1.78 14.02
C LEU A 148 3.03 -0.86 13.28
N LEU A 149 3.51 0.25 12.70
CA LEU A 149 2.69 1.17 11.92
C LEU A 149 1.99 0.45 10.76
N PHE A 150 2.77 -0.34 10.00
CA PHE A 150 2.23 -1.11 8.88
C PHE A 150 1.19 -2.15 9.32
N THR A 151 1.51 -2.94 10.34
CA THR A 151 0.61 -3.98 10.86
C THR A 151 -0.67 -3.38 11.45
N THR A 152 -0.58 -2.20 12.07
CA THR A 152 -1.75 -1.46 12.55
C THR A 152 -2.64 -1.00 11.39
N GLY A 153 -2.07 -0.49 10.30
CA GLY A 153 -2.81 -0.15 9.09
C GLY A 153 -3.54 -1.36 8.49
N ALA A 154 -2.86 -2.51 8.40
CA ALA A 154 -3.46 -3.75 7.94
C ALA A 154 -4.60 -4.24 8.84
N ALA A 155 -4.46 -4.12 10.17
CA ALA A 155 -5.51 -4.46 11.13
C ALA A 155 -6.73 -3.52 11.00
N ILE A 156 -6.54 -2.22 10.74
CA ILE A 156 -7.63 -1.26 10.48
C ILE A 156 -8.40 -1.67 9.23
N LEU A 157 -7.71 -1.97 8.11
CA LEU A 157 -8.37 -2.45 6.89
C LEU A 157 -9.09 -3.78 7.09
N PHE A 158 -8.49 -4.73 7.80
CA PHE A 158 -9.15 -5.98 8.17
C PHE A 158 -10.47 -5.73 8.90
N ARG A 159 -10.45 -4.84 9.89
CA ARG A 159 -11.65 -4.46 10.68
C ARG A 159 -12.72 -3.79 9.83
N MET A 160 -12.31 -3.05 8.81
CA MET A 160 -13.22 -2.43 7.84
C MET A 160 -13.85 -3.47 6.89
N VAL A 161 -13.02 -4.39 6.39
CA VAL A 161 -13.39 -5.35 5.33
C VAL A 161 -14.14 -6.57 5.88
N ARG A 162 -13.79 -7.06 7.07
CA ARG A 162 -14.35 -8.28 7.66
C ARG A 162 -15.89 -8.28 7.75
N PRO A 163 -16.57 -7.22 8.24
CA PRO A 163 -18.03 -7.17 8.27
C PRO A 163 -18.66 -7.02 6.88
N ALA A 164 -17.90 -6.52 5.89
CA ALA A 164 -18.37 -6.29 4.54
C ALA A 164 -18.29 -7.53 3.65
N PHE A 165 -17.16 -8.24 3.68
CA PHE A 165 -16.85 -9.32 2.75
C PHE A 165 -16.92 -10.72 3.38
N GLY A 166 -17.03 -10.80 4.70
CA GLY A 166 -17.03 -12.05 5.46
C GLY A 166 -15.63 -12.45 5.97
N ALA A 167 -15.58 -13.52 6.78
CA ALA A 167 -14.36 -13.93 7.47
C ALA A 167 -13.27 -14.43 6.51
N VAL A 168 -13.60 -15.35 5.61
CA VAL A 168 -12.61 -16.00 4.73
C VAL A 168 -11.87 -14.99 3.84
N PRO A 169 -12.53 -14.15 3.02
CA PRO A 169 -11.83 -13.15 2.23
C PRO A 169 -11.05 -12.16 3.09
N ALA A 170 -11.58 -11.81 4.29
CA ALA A 170 -10.90 -10.87 5.17
C ALA A 170 -9.58 -11.45 5.73
N PHE A 171 -9.57 -12.69 6.19
CA PHE A 171 -8.36 -13.32 6.71
C PHE A 171 -7.33 -13.59 5.61
N LEU A 172 -7.75 -14.11 4.46
CA LEU A 172 -6.85 -14.33 3.33
C LEU A 172 -6.24 -13.01 2.83
N GLY A 173 -7.06 -11.93 2.76
CA GLY A 173 -6.58 -10.60 2.41
C GLY A 173 -5.56 -10.06 3.43
N LEU A 174 -5.81 -10.27 4.72
CA LEU A 174 -4.86 -9.88 5.77
C LEU A 174 -3.53 -10.62 5.64
N VAL A 175 -3.57 -11.93 5.41
CA VAL A 175 -2.35 -12.73 5.15
C VAL A 175 -1.62 -12.20 3.91
N GLY A 176 -2.33 -11.98 2.80
CA GLY A 176 -1.76 -11.41 1.60
C GLY A 176 -1.05 -10.07 1.86
N VAL A 177 -1.73 -9.12 2.51
CA VAL A 177 -1.16 -7.81 2.84
C VAL A 177 0.06 -7.91 3.78
N LEU A 178 0.03 -8.80 4.77
CA LEU A 178 1.10 -8.89 5.76
C LEU A 178 2.34 -9.65 5.27
N PHE A 179 2.19 -10.59 4.33
CA PHE A 179 3.27 -11.48 3.91
C PHE A 179 3.70 -11.32 2.46
N LEU A 180 3.08 -10.41 1.69
CA LEU A 180 3.55 -10.10 0.33
C LEU A 180 4.99 -9.55 0.39
N PRO A 181 5.97 -10.13 -0.34
CA PRO A 181 7.39 -9.82 -0.18
C PRO A 181 7.73 -8.33 -0.31
N SER A 182 7.23 -7.62 -1.33
CA SER A 182 7.51 -6.20 -1.54
C SER A 182 6.98 -5.33 -0.40
N VAL A 183 5.78 -5.64 0.08
CA VAL A 183 5.12 -4.90 1.16
C VAL A 183 5.75 -5.25 2.52
N PHE A 184 6.13 -6.51 2.71
CA PHE A 184 6.90 -6.96 3.87
C PHE A 184 8.25 -6.21 3.95
N TYR A 185 9.00 -6.18 2.85
CA TYR A 185 10.24 -5.42 2.73
C TYR A 185 10.04 -3.93 3.07
N ALA A 186 9.04 -3.27 2.45
CA ALA A 186 8.73 -1.88 2.73
C ALA A 186 8.37 -1.64 4.21
N SER A 187 7.74 -2.59 4.88
CA SER A 187 7.32 -2.47 6.28
C SER A 187 8.46 -2.55 7.30
N ILE A 188 9.61 -3.14 6.95
CA ILE A 188 10.82 -3.19 7.78
C ILE A 188 11.88 -2.20 7.34
N SER A 189 11.69 -1.49 6.24
CA SER A 189 12.57 -0.42 5.77
C SER A 189 12.27 0.90 6.47
N LEU A 190 13.29 1.78 6.63
CA LEU A 190 13.12 3.12 7.18
C LEU A 190 12.61 4.09 6.12
N LEU A 191 11.48 3.73 5.52
CA LEU A 191 10.79 4.47 4.51
C LEU A 191 9.40 4.90 5.01
N LYS A 192 8.89 5.99 4.48
CA LYS A 192 7.61 6.58 4.86
C LYS A 192 6.36 5.76 4.47
N GLU A 193 6.54 4.69 3.70
CA GLU A 193 5.47 3.85 3.17
C GLU A 193 4.61 3.22 4.27
N SER A 194 5.19 2.82 5.40
CA SER A 194 4.44 2.26 6.54
C SER A 194 3.51 3.28 7.19
N LEU A 195 3.99 4.51 7.41
CA LEU A 195 3.17 5.59 7.96
C LEU A 195 2.11 6.05 6.94
N TYR A 196 2.47 6.12 5.66
CA TYR A 196 1.54 6.41 4.57
C TYR A 196 0.41 5.37 4.52
N PHE A 197 0.74 4.08 4.62
CA PHE A 197 -0.25 3.00 4.63
C PHE A 197 -1.17 3.05 5.86
N LEU A 198 -0.64 3.35 7.04
CA LEU A 198 -1.45 3.56 8.24
C LEU A 198 -2.43 4.72 8.06
N ALA A 199 -1.94 5.86 7.59
CA ALA A 199 -2.75 7.06 7.41
C ALA A 199 -3.85 6.85 6.33
N THR A 200 -3.52 6.22 5.19
CA THR A 200 -4.53 5.87 4.18
C THR A 200 -5.57 4.89 4.71
N SER A 201 -5.14 3.86 5.43
CA SER A 201 -6.06 2.89 6.05
C SER A 201 -7.02 3.57 7.03
N ALA A 202 -6.53 4.52 7.83
CA ALA A 202 -7.34 5.30 8.77
C ALA A 202 -8.33 6.22 8.04
N VAL A 203 -7.91 6.91 6.96
CA VAL A 203 -8.79 7.74 6.12
C VAL A 203 -9.92 6.89 5.53
N LEU A 204 -9.60 5.73 4.94
CA LEU A 204 -10.62 4.87 4.32
C LEU A 204 -11.61 4.31 5.35
N ALA A 205 -11.12 3.87 6.51
CA ALA A 205 -11.97 3.40 7.60
C ALA A 205 -12.87 4.53 8.15
N ALA A 206 -12.33 5.74 8.30
CA ALA A 206 -13.10 6.92 8.71
C ALA A 206 -14.15 7.28 7.65
N ALA A 207 -13.80 7.26 6.36
CA ALA A 207 -14.76 7.51 5.27
C ALA A 207 -15.92 6.50 5.27
N VAL A 208 -15.65 5.21 5.45
CA VAL A 208 -16.69 4.18 5.56
C VAL A 208 -17.59 4.46 6.76
N ARG A 209 -17.03 4.85 7.90
CA ARG A 209 -17.81 5.17 9.11
C ARG A 209 -18.70 6.39 8.91
N LEU A 210 -18.20 7.45 8.28
CA LEU A 210 -18.96 8.67 7.95
C LEU A 210 -20.10 8.36 6.97
N LEU A 211 -19.81 7.60 5.91
CA LEU A 211 -20.82 7.22 4.91
C LEU A 211 -21.94 6.30 5.47
N ARG A 212 -21.67 5.60 6.58
CA ARG A 212 -22.69 4.78 7.27
C ARG A 212 -23.50 5.55 8.30
N GLY A 213 -23.05 6.72 8.74
CA GLY A 213 -23.82 7.66 9.58
C GLY A 213 -24.27 7.12 10.94
N ARG A 214 -23.44 6.34 11.65
CA ARG A 214 -23.82 5.70 12.92
C ARG A 214 -23.28 6.46 14.14
N GLY A 215 -24.15 7.20 14.83
CA GLY A 215 -23.88 7.84 16.12
C GLY A 215 -22.95 9.06 16.05
N ILE A 216 -23.34 10.17 16.69
CA ILE A 216 -22.63 11.46 16.62
C ILE A 216 -21.19 11.34 17.13
N ALA A 217 -20.96 10.72 18.28
CA ALA A 217 -19.61 10.54 18.82
C ALA A 217 -18.68 9.75 17.88
N GLY A 218 -19.23 8.72 17.23
CA GLY A 218 -18.48 7.96 16.24
C GLY A 218 -18.19 8.71 14.95
N MET A 219 -19.08 9.61 14.53
CA MET A 219 -18.86 10.48 13.38
C MET A 219 -17.80 11.55 13.70
N LEU A 220 -17.86 12.17 14.88
CA LEU A 220 -16.84 13.11 15.33
C LEU A 220 -15.45 12.48 15.40
N LEU A 221 -15.35 11.28 16.00
CA LEU A 221 -14.09 10.55 16.02
C LEU A 221 -13.59 10.25 14.61
N ALA A 222 -14.47 9.84 13.69
CA ALA A 222 -14.09 9.58 12.30
C ALA A 222 -13.62 10.86 11.59
N LEU A 223 -14.28 12.00 11.81
CA LEU A 223 -13.86 13.30 11.28
C LEU A 223 -12.47 13.70 11.78
N VAL A 224 -12.24 13.59 13.08
CA VAL A 224 -10.92 13.90 13.69
C VAL A 224 -9.85 12.96 13.14
N THR A 225 -10.13 11.65 13.07
CA THR A 225 -9.20 10.66 12.51
C THR A 225 -8.90 10.97 11.04
N MET A 226 -9.92 11.30 10.25
CA MET A 226 -9.75 11.63 8.84
C MET A 226 -8.93 12.91 8.66
N ALA A 227 -9.23 13.97 9.40
CA ALA A 227 -8.50 15.24 9.34
C ALA A 227 -7.02 15.08 9.74
N ALA A 228 -6.75 14.39 10.84
CA ALA A 228 -5.39 14.12 11.30
C ALA A 228 -4.61 13.26 10.29
N SER A 229 -5.25 12.24 9.73
CA SER A 229 -4.62 11.36 8.74
C SER A 229 -4.38 12.06 7.39
N LEU A 230 -5.29 12.93 6.94
CA LEU A 230 -5.11 13.74 5.74
C LEU A 230 -3.97 14.76 5.92
N TRP A 231 -3.86 15.35 7.11
CA TRP A 231 -2.76 16.26 7.43
C TRP A 231 -1.41 15.54 7.37
N VAL A 232 -1.32 14.34 7.94
CA VAL A 232 -0.11 13.48 7.84
C VAL A 232 0.20 13.12 6.39
N LEU A 233 -0.82 12.77 5.60
CA LEU A 233 -0.65 12.39 4.19
C LEU A 233 -0.12 13.54 3.34
N ASP A 234 -0.59 14.76 3.55
CA ASP A 234 -0.18 15.94 2.79
C ASP A 234 1.31 16.22 2.96
N ASP A 235 1.80 16.09 4.20
CA ASP A 235 3.20 16.29 4.51
C ASP A 235 4.08 15.12 4.02
N LEU A 236 3.62 13.86 4.13
CA LEU A 236 4.40 12.70 3.72
C LEU A 236 4.69 12.68 2.22
N ARG A 237 3.74 13.11 1.40
CA ARG A 237 3.87 13.06 -0.05
C ARG A 237 3.02 14.14 -0.70
N ARG A 238 3.67 15.05 -1.43
CA ARG A 238 2.97 16.10 -2.18
C ARG A 238 1.86 15.51 -3.04
N GLY A 239 0.64 16.03 -2.88
CA GLY A 239 -0.55 15.54 -3.60
C GLY A 239 -1.24 14.32 -3.01
N ALA A 240 -0.76 13.72 -1.90
CA ALA A 240 -1.43 12.59 -1.28
C ALA A 240 -2.83 12.95 -0.74
N ILE A 241 -3.00 14.17 -0.23
CA ILE A 241 -4.32 14.68 0.17
C ILE A 241 -5.27 14.75 -1.02
N VAL A 242 -4.77 15.18 -2.19
CA VAL A 242 -5.58 15.23 -3.43
C VAL A 242 -5.99 13.83 -3.86
N LEU A 243 -5.08 12.85 -3.79
CA LEU A 243 -5.40 11.46 -4.12
C LEU A 243 -6.41 10.85 -3.14
N ALA A 244 -6.24 11.08 -1.84
CA ALA A 244 -7.15 10.57 -0.82
C ALA A 244 -8.54 11.19 -0.94
N THR A 245 -8.64 12.51 -1.11
CA THR A 245 -9.93 13.22 -1.27
C THR A 245 -10.58 12.89 -2.61
N ALA A 246 -9.83 12.83 -3.72
CA ALA A 246 -10.33 12.35 -5.01
C ALA A 246 -10.83 10.90 -4.92
N GLY A 247 -10.14 10.06 -4.16
CA GLY A 247 -10.58 8.69 -3.89
C GLY A 247 -11.91 8.62 -3.16
N ILE A 248 -12.10 9.42 -2.12
CA ILE A 248 -13.37 9.51 -1.39
C ILE A 248 -14.47 10.07 -2.30
N ALA A 249 -14.20 11.14 -3.05
CA ALA A 249 -15.15 11.71 -3.99
C ALA A 249 -15.57 10.69 -5.06
N THR A 250 -14.60 9.95 -5.64
CA THR A 250 -14.85 8.86 -6.58
C THR A 250 -15.75 7.77 -5.95
N ALA A 251 -15.48 7.40 -4.69
CA ALA A 251 -16.29 6.42 -3.97
C ALA A 251 -17.74 6.89 -3.78
N VAL A 252 -17.95 8.16 -3.43
CA VAL A 252 -19.28 8.75 -3.29
C VAL A 252 -20.02 8.77 -4.62
N VAL A 253 -19.35 9.25 -5.68
CA VAL A 253 -19.90 9.28 -7.05
C VAL A 253 -20.29 7.87 -7.51
N MET A 254 -19.38 6.90 -7.37
CA MET A 254 -19.66 5.51 -7.73
C MET A 254 -20.86 4.94 -6.98
N ARG A 255 -20.93 5.19 -5.66
CA ARG A 255 -22.06 4.73 -4.86
C ARG A 255 -23.38 5.33 -5.34
N LEU A 256 -23.42 6.63 -5.64
CA LEU A 256 -24.62 7.31 -6.15
C LEU A 256 -24.99 6.83 -7.56
N ALA A 257 -23.99 6.71 -8.43
CA ALA A 257 -24.16 6.27 -9.81
C ALA A 257 -24.70 4.83 -9.90
N PHE A 258 -24.11 3.91 -9.13
CA PHE A 258 -24.47 2.49 -9.16
C PHE A 258 -25.52 2.08 -8.11
N ALA A 259 -26.24 3.04 -7.52
CA ALA A 259 -27.32 2.75 -6.57
C ALA A 259 -28.53 2.06 -7.23
N SER A 260 -28.75 2.24 -8.55
CA SER A 260 -29.73 1.53 -9.35
C SER A 260 -29.26 1.40 -10.78
N ARG A 261 -29.80 0.42 -11.53
CA ARG A 261 -29.48 0.23 -12.97
C ARG A 261 -29.73 1.50 -13.79
N GLN A 262 -30.85 2.17 -13.52
CA GLN A 262 -31.20 3.41 -14.22
C GLN A 262 -30.18 4.53 -13.93
N ARG A 263 -29.78 4.72 -12.65
CA ARG A 263 -28.74 5.70 -12.29
C ARG A 263 -27.40 5.36 -12.93
N ALA A 264 -27.02 4.08 -13.02
CA ALA A 264 -25.80 3.66 -13.67
C ALA A 264 -25.79 4.02 -15.17
N VAL A 265 -26.93 3.84 -15.88
CA VAL A 265 -27.07 4.25 -17.28
C VAL A 265 -26.92 5.78 -17.41
N TRP A 266 -27.62 6.54 -16.57
CA TRP A 266 -27.52 8.01 -16.59
C TRP A 266 -26.11 8.51 -16.20
N ALA A 267 -25.44 7.87 -15.24
CA ALA A 267 -24.08 8.20 -14.87
C ALA A 267 -23.11 7.91 -16.04
N LEU A 268 -23.28 6.79 -16.74
CA LEU A 268 -22.47 6.47 -17.92
C LEU A 268 -22.72 7.47 -19.04
N ALA A 269 -23.99 7.78 -19.35
CA ALA A 269 -24.33 8.78 -20.34
C ALA A 269 -23.77 10.16 -19.98
N GLY A 270 -23.90 10.57 -18.72
CA GLY A 270 -23.29 11.81 -18.19
C GLY A 270 -21.77 11.82 -18.33
N ALA A 271 -21.09 10.70 -18.01
CA ALA A 271 -19.64 10.59 -18.18
C ALA A 271 -19.21 10.73 -19.64
N VAL A 272 -19.96 10.13 -20.59
CA VAL A 272 -19.72 10.30 -22.03
C VAL A 272 -19.90 11.75 -22.46
N VAL A 273 -20.98 12.43 -21.99
CA VAL A 273 -21.20 13.85 -22.28
C VAL A 273 -20.09 14.72 -21.69
N VAL A 274 -19.68 14.49 -20.43
CA VAL A 274 -18.56 15.23 -19.80
C VAL A 274 -17.27 14.99 -20.57
N ALA A 275 -16.97 13.76 -20.99
CA ALA A 275 -15.79 13.47 -21.80
C ALA A 275 -15.84 14.19 -23.17
N ALA A 276 -17.01 14.17 -23.84
CA ALA A 276 -17.22 14.87 -25.10
C ALA A 276 -17.02 16.39 -24.94
N VAL A 277 -17.61 16.99 -23.91
CA VAL A 277 -17.42 18.41 -23.57
C VAL A 277 -15.96 18.71 -23.26
N ALA A 278 -15.28 17.88 -22.48
CA ALA A 278 -13.87 18.07 -22.13
C ALA A 278 -12.95 18.05 -23.36
N VAL A 279 -13.29 17.22 -24.37
CA VAL A 279 -12.53 17.15 -25.63
C VAL A 279 -12.86 18.32 -26.57
N THR A 280 -14.13 18.76 -26.61
CA THR A 280 -14.58 19.81 -27.55
C THR A 280 -14.39 21.21 -27.02
N GLN A 281 -14.31 21.42 -25.68
CA GLN A 281 -14.11 22.74 -25.10
C GLN A 281 -12.61 23.08 -25.02
N PRO A 282 -12.10 24.08 -25.76
CA PRO A 282 -10.67 24.38 -25.81
C PRO A 282 -10.01 24.56 -24.44
N PRO A 283 -10.58 25.36 -23.49
CA PRO A 283 -9.92 25.58 -22.20
C PRO A 283 -9.82 24.33 -21.32
N LEU A 284 -10.77 23.38 -21.46
CA LEU A 284 -10.72 22.10 -20.74
C LEU A 284 -9.73 21.15 -21.38
N ASN A 285 -9.73 21.05 -22.69
CA ASN A 285 -8.80 20.23 -23.45
C ASN A 285 -7.35 20.66 -23.21
N GLU A 286 -7.06 21.96 -23.25
CA GLU A 286 -5.74 22.52 -22.96
C GLU A 286 -5.26 22.18 -21.54
N ARG A 287 -6.11 22.35 -20.51
CA ARG A 287 -5.79 21.99 -19.13
C ARG A 287 -5.53 20.48 -18.96
N MET A 288 -6.32 19.64 -19.59
CA MET A 288 -6.11 18.19 -19.57
C MET A 288 -4.80 17.82 -20.26
N LEU A 289 -4.54 18.39 -21.42
CA LEU A 289 -3.31 18.18 -22.19
C LEU A 289 -2.07 18.64 -21.42
N GLU A 290 -2.16 19.82 -20.77
CA GLU A 290 -1.11 20.30 -19.88
C GLU A 290 -0.86 19.35 -18.69
N GLY A 291 -1.92 18.86 -18.05
CA GLY A 291 -1.84 17.89 -16.95
C GLY A 291 -1.14 16.60 -17.38
N VAL A 292 -1.53 16.03 -18.52
CA VAL A 292 -0.90 14.82 -19.08
C VAL A 292 0.55 15.10 -19.50
N THR A 293 0.82 16.26 -20.09
CA THR A 293 2.19 16.69 -20.46
C THR A 293 3.08 16.81 -19.22
N ARG A 294 2.57 17.39 -18.14
CA ARG A 294 3.29 17.50 -16.86
C ARG A 294 3.61 16.12 -16.27
N ALA A 295 2.66 15.20 -16.31
CA ALA A 295 2.88 13.82 -15.89
C ALA A 295 3.92 13.11 -16.78
N ALA A 296 3.88 13.30 -18.09
CA ALA A 296 4.87 12.75 -19.02
C ALA A 296 6.29 13.30 -18.79
N ARG A 297 6.43 14.57 -18.42
CA ARG A 297 7.72 15.16 -18.01
C ARG A 297 8.24 14.50 -16.73
N GLN A 298 7.38 14.30 -15.74
CA GLN A 298 7.76 13.62 -14.51
C GLN A 298 8.14 12.15 -14.78
N HIS A 299 7.39 11.44 -15.61
CA HIS A 299 7.73 10.10 -16.09
C HIS A 299 9.12 10.08 -16.75
N SER A 300 9.39 11.03 -17.64
CA SER A 300 10.70 11.18 -18.28
C SER A 300 11.83 11.40 -17.27
N GLY A 301 11.62 12.24 -16.26
CA GLY A 301 12.59 12.44 -15.18
C GLY A 301 12.95 11.14 -14.45
N HIS A 302 11.98 10.27 -14.21
CA HIS A 302 12.21 8.96 -13.59
C HIS A 302 12.93 7.95 -14.52
N VAL A 303 12.91 8.15 -15.84
CA VAL A 303 13.68 7.31 -16.78
C VAL A 303 15.19 7.49 -16.60
N PHE A 304 15.62 8.66 -16.14
CA PHE A 304 17.04 9.00 -15.94
C PHE A 304 17.54 8.68 -14.52
N THR A 305 16.68 8.22 -13.62
CA THR A 305 17.13 7.77 -12.30
C THR A 305 17.84 6.42 -12.39
N VAL A 306 18.75 6.16 -11.43
CA VAL A 306 19.47 4.88 -11.36
C VAL A 306 18.47 3.73 -11.25
N GLY A 307 18.62 2.74 -12.11
CA GLY A 307 17.79 1.55 -12.14
C GLY A 307 17.32 1.17 -13.55
N HIS A 308 16.48 0.14 -13.66
CA HIS A 308 15.90 -0.29 -14.93
C HIS A 308 14.77 0.67 -15.34
N ALA A 309 14.93 1.30 -16.50
CA ALA A 309 13.98 2.29 -17.02
C ALA A 309 13.16 1.73 -18.18
N TYR A 310 11.93 2.24 -18.34
CA TYR A 310 11.09 1.99 -19.51
C TYR A 310 10.54 3.30 -20.10
N LYS A 311 10.36 3.32 -21.41
CA LYS A 311 9.97 4.52 -22.15
C LYS A 311 8.57 4.35 -22.74
N LEU A 312 7.71 5.36 -22.54
CA LEU A 312 6.34 5.36 -23.05
C LEU A 312 6.16 6.24 -24.28
N LEU A 313 7.07 7.16 -24.54
CA LEU A 313 7.07 8.10 -25.67
C LEU A 313 8.27 7.84 -26.60
N ASP A 314 8.30 8.55 -27.70
CA ASP A 314 9.39 8.43 -28.66
C ASP A 314 10.71 8.97 -28.09
N SER A 315 11.85 8.51 -28.63
CA SER A 315 13.19 8.81 -28.08
C SER A 315 13.48 10.30 -27.97
N GLY A 316 12.99 11.12 -28.90
CA GLY A 316 13.16 12.56 -28.85
C GLY A 316 12.58 13.25 -27.63
N PHE A 317 11.53 12.68 -27.00
CA PHE A 317 10.96 13.21 -25.75
C PHE A 317 11.91 13.06 -24.55
N TYR A 318 12.78 12.05 -24.60
CA TYR A 318 13.72 11.75 -23.51
C TYR A 318 15.11 12.33 -23.73
N MET A 319 15.29 13.18 -24.73
CA MET A 319 16.56 13.87 -24.95
C MET A 319 16.79 14.93 -23.87
N ASN A 320 17.59 14.57 -22.88
CA ASN A 320 18.13 15.40 -21.81
C ASN A 320 17.12 16.22 -20.98
N PRO A 321 16.54 15.65 -19.90
CA PRO A 321 15.57 16.34 -19.05
C PRO A 321 16.17 17.46 -18.20
N ALA A 322 17.48 17.54 -18.08
CA ALA A 322 18.18 18.57 -17.31
C ALA A 322 18.36 19.88 -18.08
N THR A 323 18.05 19.91 -19.37
CA THR A 323 18.14 21.18 -20.16
C THR A 323 16.83 21.96 -20.11
N PRO A 324 16.88 23.30 -20.07
CA PRO A 324 15.68 24.14 -20.13
C PRO A 324 14.75 23.83 -21.32
N ALA A 325 15.30 23.32 -22.42
CA ALA A 325 14.54 22.90 -23.60
C ALA A 325 13.54 21.75 -23.30
N SER A 326 13.84 20.86 -22.33
CA SER A 326 12.93 19.79 -21.93
C SER A 326 11.67 20.29 -21.21
N SER A 327 11.74 21.44 -20.55
CA SER A 327 10.59 22.09 -19.91
C SER A 327 9.56 22.61 -20.89
N SER A 328 9.95 22.88 -22.17
CA SER A 328 9.09 23.37 -23.23
C SER A 328 8.39 22.28 -24.04
N ILE A 329 8.74 21.01 -23.82
CA ILE A 329 8.13 19.89 -24.56
C ILE A 329 6.66 19.74 -24.17
N THR A 330 5.77 19.86 -25.14
CA THR A 330 4.33 19.66 -25.02
C THR A 330 3.91 18.46 -25.84
N LEU A 331 2.91 17.70 -25.34
CA LEU A 331 2.31 16.63 -26.09
C LEU A 331 1.21 17.16 -27.00
N THR A 332 1.11 16.60 -28.21
CA THR A 332 -0.11 16.75 -29.01
C THR A 332 -1.22 15.86 -28.46
N PRO A 333 -2.51 16.12 -28.74
CA PRO A 333 -3.60 15.30 -28.24
C PRO A 333 -3.46 13.79 -28.57
N PRO A 334 -3.08 13.36 -29.81
CA PRO A 334 -2.84 11.96 -30.11
C PRO A 334 -1.69 11.35 -29.29
N GLN A 335 -0.61 12.12 -29.08
CA GLN A 335 0.51 11.68 -28.25
C GLN A 335 0.09 11.51 -26.79
N ALA A 336 -0.73 12.42 -26.24
CA ALA A 336 -1.26 12.33 -24.89
C ALA A 336 -2.12 11.07 -24.71
N VAL A 337 -3.03 10.77 -25.64
CA VAL A 337 -3.83 9.55 -25.59
C VAL A 337 -2.94 8.30 -25.65
N ARG A 338 -1.98 8.25 -26.59
CA ARG A 338 -1.02 7.15 -26.70
C ARG A 338 -0.20 6.96 -25.42
N PHE A 339 0.26 8.07 -24.82
CA PHE A 339 0.99 8.04 -23.56
C PHE A 339 0.15 7.45 -22.42
N VAL A 340 -1.07 7.95 -22.21
CA VAL A 340 -1.97 7.46 -21.16
C VAL A 340 -2.26 5.96 -21.33
N MET A 341 -2.59 5.51 -22.53
CA MET A 341 -2.87 4.09 -22.81
C MET A 341 -1.66 3.22 -22.53
N ARG A 342 -0.47 3.61 -23.00
CA ARG A 342 0.78 2.88 -22.74
C ARG A 342 1.13 2.87 -21.25
N ALA A 343 0.94 3.99 -20.54
CA ALA A 343 1.18 4.09 -19.11
C ALA A 343 0.31 3.13 -18.31
N LEU A 344 -0.99 3.06 -18.60
CA LEU A 344 -1.92 2.14 -17.94
C LEU A 344 -1.53 0.68 -18.18
N VAL A 345 -1.25 0.32 -19.45
CA VAL A 345 -0.80 -1.04 -19.78
C VAL A 345 0.52 -1.37 -19.09
N SER A 346 1.48 -0.46 -19.10
CA SER A 346 2.76 -0.65 -18.41
C SER A 346 2.63 -0.73 -16.90
N PHE A 347 1.73 0.04 -16.28
CA PHE A 347 1.45 -0.09 -14.84
C PHE A 347 1.01 -1.49 -14.46
N VAL A 348 0.23 -2.15 -15.31
CA VAL A 348 -0.23 -3.54 -15.09
C VAL A 348 0.89 -4.54 -15.38
N LEU A 349 1.58 -4.42 -16.51
CA LEU A 349 2.41 -5.47 -17.09
C LEU A 349 3.90 -5.36 -16.78
N THR A 350 4.44 -4.15 -16.50
CA THR A 350 5.89 -3.95 -16.31
C THR A 350 6.34 -4.40 -14.92
N PRO A 351 7.48 -5.09 -14.78
CA PRO A 351 8.27 -5.72 -15.84
C PRO A 351 7.57 -6.97 -16.37
N LEU A 352 7.66 -7.23 -17.68
CA LEU A 352 7.21 -8.51 -18.20
C LEU A 352 8.17 -9.61 -17.71
N PRO A 353 7.69 -10.84 -17.43
CA PRO A 353 8.52 -11.90 -16.83
C PRO A 353 9.82 -12.18 -17.58
N TRP A 354 9.80 -12.05 -18.91
CA TRP A 354 10.98 -12.25 -19.78
C TRP A 354 11.89 -11.01 -19.90
N GLN A 355 11.49 -9.87 -19.30
CA GLN A 355 12.29 -8.63 -19.25
C GLN A 355 13.05 -8.48 -17.95
N ALA A 356 12.90 -9.41 -17.00
CA ALA A 356 13.63 -9.39 -15.74
C ALA A 356 15.13 -9.54 -16.03
N ALA A 357 15.87 -8.45 -15.84
CA ALA A 357 17.28 -8.34 -16.18
C ALA A 357 18.20 -8.46 -14.95
N SER A 358 17.67 -8.25 -13.75
CA SER A 358 18.44 -8.29 -12.51
C SER A 358 18.02 -9.43 -11.58
N ARG A 359 18.94 -9.86 -10.70
CA ARG A 359 18.63 -10.86 -9.65
C ARG A 359 17.48 -10.42 -8.75
N GLY A 360 17.38 -9.12 -8.47
CA GLY A 360 16.29 -8.56 -7.68
C GLY A 360 14.94 -8.69 -8.38
N GLU A 361 14.86 -8.39 -9.67
CA GLU A 361 13.64 -8.54 -10.47
C GLU A 361 13.22 -10.01 -10.56
N LEU A 362 14.16 -10.95 -10.73
CA LEU A 362 13.88 -12.39 -10.70
C LEU A 362 13.34 -12.84 -9.34
N ALA A 363 13.85 -12.31 -8.23
CA ALA A 363 13.39 -12.64 -6.89
C ALA A 363 11.92 -12.18 -6.65
N PHE A 364 11.51 -11.09 -7.29
CA PHE A 364 10.12 -10.57 -7.21
C PHE A 364 9.17 -11.18 -8.26
N LEU A 365 9.65 -12.03 -9.16
CA LEU A 365 8.82 -12.64 -10.21
C LEU A 365 7.59 -13.42 -9.67
N PRO A 366 7.70 -14.25 -8.61
CA PRO A 366 6.53 -14.93 -8.05
C PRO A 366 5.47 -13.96 -7.55
N GLU A 367 5.87 -12.85 -6.92
CA GLU A 367 4.95 -11.80 -6.49
C GLU A 367 4.29 -11.12 -7.68
N HIS A 368 5.01 -10.93 -8.77
CA HIS A 368 4.48 -10.31 -9.97
C HIS A 368 3.44 -11.20 -10.67
N LEU A 369 3.63 -12.51 -10.66
CA LEU A 369 2.62 -13.46 -11.11
C LEU A 369 1.36 -13.42 -10.23
N LEU A 370 1.54 -13.30 -8.91
CA LEU A 370 0.42 -13.09 -7.97
C LEU A 370 -0.31 -11.77 -8.26
N TRP A 371 0.42 -10.70 -8.61
CA TRP A 371 -0.17 -9.43 -9.02
C TRP A 371 -1.09 -9.59 -10.24
N TYR A 372 -0.66 -10.33 -11.28
CA TYR A 372 -1.51 -10.61 -12.44
C TYR A 372 -2.75 -11.41 -12.06
N LEU A 373 -2.60 -12.42 -11.22
CA LEU A 373 -3.74 -13.21 -10.73
C LEU A 373 -4.73 -12.35 -9.94
N LEU A 374 -4.24 -11.48 -9.05
CA LEU A 374 -5.08 -10.53 -8.33
C LEU A 374 -5.85 -9.63 -9.28
N LEU A 375 -5.18 -9.02 -10.26
CA LEU A 375 -5.82 -8.14 -11.22
C LEU A 375 -6.88 -8.87 -12.07
N ALA A 376 -6.61 -10.11 -12.50
CA ALA A 376 -7.57 -10.93 -13.24
C ALA A 376 -8.83 -11.24 -12.40
N THR A 377 -8.70 -11.34 -11.08
CA THR A 377 -9.82 -11.68 -10.19
C THR A 377 -10.54 -10.45 -9.61
N VAL A 378 -9.94 -9.25 -9.68
CA VAL A 378 -10.57 -7.99 -9.21
C VAL A 378 -11.95 -7.72 -9.82
N PRO A 379 -12.22 -7.90 -11.12
CA PRO A 379 -13.57 -7.68 -11.67
C PRO A 379 -14.63 -8.51 -10.97
N PHE A 380 -14.34 -9.78 -10.68
CA PHE A 380 -15.25 -10.67 -9.95
C PHE A 380 -15.42 -10.21 -8.50
N GLY A 381 -14.32 -9.78 -7.87
CA GLY A 381 -14.35 -9.21 -6.53
C GLY A 381 -15.13 -7.90 -6.43
N LEU A 382 -15.07 -7.05 -7.44
CA LEU A 382 -15.89 -5.84 -7.53
C LEU A 382 -17.39 -6.16 -7.58
N VAL A 383 -17.79 -7.10 -8.42
CA VAL A 383 -19.19 -7.54 -8.54
C VAL A 383 -19.68 -8.14 -7.21
N ALA A 384 -18.88 -9.05 -6.61
CA ALA A 384 -19.22 -9.68 -5.34
C ALA A 384 -19.24 -8.66 -4.18
N GLY A 385 -18.25 -7.79 -4.13
CA GLY A 385 -18.13 -6.75 -3.12
C GLY A 385 -19.26 -5.74 -3.20
N TRP A 386 -19.63 -5.33 -4.41
CA TRP A 386 -20.76 -4.42 -4.62
C TRP A 386 -22.09 -4.99 -4.14
N ARG A 387 -22.30 -6.30 -4.33
CA ARG A 387 -23.49 -6.99 -3.85
C ARG A 387 -23.51 -7.17 -2.32
N ARG A 388 -22.32 -7.34 -1.70
CA ARG A 388 -22.20 -7.57 -0.26
C ARG A 388 -22.19 -6.25 0.53
N ASP A 389 -21.34 -5.31 0.13
CA ASP A 389 -21.21 -3.98 0.74
C ASP A 389 -20.69 -2.95 -0.26
N PRO A 390 -21.59 -2.19 -0.89
CA PRO A 390 -21.20 -1.19 -1.90
C PRO A 390 -20.37 -0.04 -1.32
N VAL A 391 -20.48 0.27 -0.01
CA VAL A 391 -19.72 1.37 0.61
C VAL A 391 -18.25 1.01 0.70
N VAL A 392 -17.94 -0.15 1.28
CA VAL A 392 -16.54 -0.60 1.42
C VAL A 392 -15.92 -0.83 0.05
N THR A 393 -16.67 -1.44 -0.86
CA THR A 393 -16.18 -1.67 -2.24
C THR A 393 -15.89 -0.35 -2.96
N ALA A 394 -16.80 0.62 -2.90
CA ALA A 394 -16.61 1.94 -3.50
C ALA A 394 -15.41 2.69 -2.90
N VAL A 395 -15.23 2.64 -1.58
CA VAL A 395 -14.11 3.31 -0.89
C VAL A 395 -12.78 2.67 -1.28
N LEU A 396 -12.68 1.34 -1.35
CA LEU A 396 -11.45 0.66 -1.78
C LEU A 396 -11.09 1.00 -3.22
N ILE A 397 -12.01 0.79 -4.16
CA ILE A 397 -11.73 1.04 -5.58
C ILE A 397 -11.61 2.53 -5.89
N GLY A 398 -12.37 3.38 -5.21
CA GLY A 398 -12.30 4.82 -5.32
C GLY A 398 -10.92 5.35 -4.97
N PHE A 399 -10.25 4.81 -3.95
CA PHE A 399 -8.87 5.15 -3.63
C PHE A 399 -7.87 4.56 -4.64
N VAL A 400 -8.08 3.31 -5.04
CA VAL A 400 -7.18 2.58 -5.95
C VAL A 400 -7.09 3.24 -7.32
N LEU A 401 -8.23 3.62 -7.93
CA LEU A 401 -8.27 4.12 -9.31
C LEU A 401 -7.46 5.40 -9.52
N PRO A 402 -7.69 6.52 -8.81
CA PRO A 402 -6.92 7.74 -9.02
C PRO A 402 -5.46 7.57 -8.62
N THR A 403 -5.18 6.80 -7.58
CA THR A 403 -3.81 6.53 -7.13
C THR A 403 -3.05 5.73 -8.20
N ALA A 404 -3.61 4.65 -8.71
CA ALA A 404 -3.01 3.84 -9.77
C ALA A 404 -2.80 4.65 -11.06
N LEU A 405 -3.76 5.50 -11.43
CA LEU A 405 -3.67 6.37 -12.60
C LEU A 405 -2.47 7.33 -12.49
N VAL A 406 -2.36 8.04 -11.36
CA VAL A 406 -1.25 8.98 -11.15
C VAL A 406 0.09 8.24 -11.13
N LEU A 407 0.18 7.10 -10.45
CA LEU A 407 1.41 6.29 -10.40
C LEU A 407 1.80 5.79 -11.80
N ALA A 408 0.84 5.34 -12.60
CA ALA A 408 1.06 4.89 -13.96
C ALA A 408 1.64 6.00 -14.85
N LEU A 409 1.09 7.21 -14.74
CA LEU A 409 1.48 8.33 -15.59
C LEU A 409 2.81 8.97 -15.20
N THR A 410 3.24 8.85 -13.94
CA THR A 410 4.39 9.62 -13.43
C THR A 410 5.69 8.84 -13.32
N ASN A 411 5.67 7.49 -13.41
CA ASN A 411 6.84 6.67 -13.13
C ASN A 411 7.40 5.97 -14.36
N GLY A 412 8.64 6.30 -14.72
CA GLY A 412 9.38 5.70 -15.84
C GLY A 412 10.49 4.73 -15.40
N ASN A 413 10.65 4.48 -14.11
CA ASN A 413 11.63 3.55 -13.55
C ASN A 413 10.93 2.32 -12.96
N VAL A 414 11.37 1.12 -13.33
CA VAL A 414 10.75 -0.15 -12.90
C VAL A 414 10.82 -0.35 -11.40
N GLY A 415 11.97 -0.09 -10.78
CA GLY A 415 12.14 -0.25 -9.32
C GLY A 415 11.22 0.70 -8.54
N THR A 416 11.14 1.96 -8.96
CA THR A 416 10.23 2.94 -8.38
C THR A 416 8.77 2.54 -8.60
N LEU A 417 8.41 2.05 -9.78
CA LEU A 417 7.04 1.61 -10.09
C LEU A 417 6.62 0.43 -9.20
N LEU A 418 7.48 -0.58 -9.04
CA LEU A 418 7.21 -1.73 -8.18
C LEU A 418 7.02 -1.32 -6.71
N ARG A 419 7.92 -0.45 -6.21
CA ARG A 419 7.79 0.10 -4.85
C ARG A 419 6.48 0.87 -4.67
N LEU A 420 6.13 1.74 -5.62
CA LEU A 420 4.94 2.57 -5.52
C LEU A 420 3.63 1.80 -5.76
N ARG A 421 3.65 0.68 -6.48
CA ARG A 421 2.51 -0.26 -6.50
C ARG A 421 2.13 -0.71 -5.09
N GLY A 422 3.09 -0.81 -4.17
CA GLY A 422 2.86 -1.08 -2.76
C GLY A 422 1.89 -0.09 -2.07
N LEU A 423 1.65 1.10 -2.63
CA LEU A 423 0.63 2.03 -2.14
C LEU A 423 -0.79 1.63 -2.54
N VAL A 424 -0.95 0.85 -3.61
CA VAL A 424 -2.24 0.42 -4.18
C VAL A 424 -2.54 -1.04 -3.84
N THR A 425 -1.52 -1.90 -3.95
CA THR A 425 -1.64 -3.36 -3.80
C THR A 425 -2.35 -3.80 -2.51
N PRO A 426 -2.04 -3.25 -1.32
CA PRO A 426 -2.72 -3.66 -0.09
C PRO A 426 -4.23 -3.41 -0.12
N HIS A 427 -4.68 -2.35 -0.78
CA HIS A 427 -6.09 -2.01 -0.89
C HIS A 427 -6.82 -2.86 -1.95
N LEU A 428 -6.12 -3.17 -3.05
CA LEU A 428 -6.63 -4.01 -4.14
C LEU A 428 -6.69 -5.49 -3.75
N MET A 429 -5.80 -5.94 -2.86
CA MET A 429 -5.68 -7.33 -2.38
C MET A 429 -7.03 -7.89 -1.90
N TRP A 430 -7.79 -7.10 -1.13
CA TRP A 430 -9.08 -7.53 -0.59
C TRP A 430 -10.11 -7.81 -1.68
N LEU A 431 -10.12 -7.01 -2.73
CA LEU A 431 -11.02 -7.20 -3.88
C LEU A 431 -10.60 -8.39 -4.73
N GLY A 432 -9.30 -8.52 -5.02
CA GLY A 432 -8.78 -9.68 -5.77
C GLY A 432 -9.06 -11.01 -5.06
N ILE A 433 -8.79 -11.07 -3.77
CA ILE A 433 -9.05 -12.28 -2.96
C ILE A 433 -10.54 -12.58 -2.86
N LEU A 434 -11.40 -11.56 -2.70
CA LEU A 434 -12.85 -11.76 -2.74
C LEU A 434 -13.27 -12.39 -4.07
N GLY A 435 -12.69 -11.94 -5.20
CA GLY A 435 -12.91 -12.52 -6.51
C GLY A 435 -12.46 -13.98 -6.61
N MET A 436 -11.28 -14.30 -6.06
CA MET A 436 -10.80 -15.69 -6.00
C MET A 436 -11.74 -16.59 -5.20
N CYS A 437 -12.21 -16.13 -4.03
CA CYS A 437 -13.17 -16.87 -3.21
C CYS A 437 -14.47 -17.14 -3.97
N MET A 438 -15.00 -16.12 -4.69
CA MET A 438 -16.22 -16.27 -5.48
C MET A 438 -16.05 -17.28 -6.63
N ILE A 439 -14.92 -17.25 -7.34
CA ILE A 439 -14.61 -18.22 -8.39
C ILE A 439 -14.50 -19.63 -7.78
N GLY A 440 -13.80 -19.77 -6.65
CA GLY A 440 -13.67 -21.05 -5.95
C GLY A 440 -15.02 -21.62 -5.51
N GLU A 441 -15.90 -20.81 -4.92
CA GLU A 441 -17.26 -21.21 -4.55
C GLU A 441 -18.07 -21.70 -5.76
N ALA A 442 -17.98 -20.99 -6.90
CA ALA A 442 -18.68 -21.37 -8.13
C ALA A 442 -18.15 -22.70 -8.72
N LEU A 443 -16.83 -22.93 -8.67
CA LEU A 443 -16.24 -24.18 -9.15
C LEU A 443 -16.63 -25.37 -8.27
N VAL A 444 -16.68 -25.21 -6.96
CA VAL A 444 -17.12 -26.27 -6.02
C VAL A 444 -18.59 -26.57 -6.22
N ALA A 445 -19.45 -25.58 -6.39
CA ALA A 445 -20.87 -25.77 -6.68
C ALA A 445 -21.09 -26.60 -7.97
N ARG A 446 -20.41 -26.23 -9.06
CA ARG A 446 -20.48 -26.99 -10.32
C ARG A 446 -20.03 -28.45 -10.18
N ARG A 447 -18.95 -28.70 -9.44
CA ARG A 447 -18.50 -30.09 -9.19
C ARG A 447 -19.55 -30.91 -8.45
N ARG A 448 -20.21 -30.34 -7.45
CA ARG A 448 -21.28 -31.05 -6.70
C ARG A 448 -22.47 -31.38 -7.61
N GLU A 449 -22.87 -30.49 -8.52
CA GLU A 449 -23.94 -30.73 -9.48
C GLU A 449 -23.59 -31.87 -10.48
N THR A 450 -22.35 -31.89 -10.97
CA THR A 450 -21.89 -32.94 -11.89
C THR A 450 -21.79 -34.30 -11.22
N THR A 451 -21.29 -34.35 -9.97
CA THR A 451 -21.18 -35.61 -9.20
C THR A 451 -22.56 -36.11 -8.78
N GLY A 452 -23.50 -35.23 -8.39
CA GLY A 452 -24.87 -35.59 -8.08
C GLY A 452 -25.67 -36.11 -9.27
N ARG A 453 -25.39 -35.63 -10.49
CA ARG A 453 -26.01 -36.15 -11.72
C ARG A 453 -25.49 -37.52 -12.13
N GLN A 454 -24.24 -37.85 -11.83
CA GLN A 454 -23.65 -39.16 -12.14
C GLN A 454 -24.16 -40.30 -11.20
N SER A 455 -24.65 -39.97 -10.00
CA SER A 455 -25.19 -40.93 -9.08
C SER A 455 -26.64 -41.32 -9.36
N TRP A 456 -27.32 -40.67 -10.29
CA TRP A 456 -28.71 -40.95 -10.67
C TRP A 456 -28.78 -41.55 -12.07
N THR A 457 -28.20 -42.74 -12.30
CA THR A 457 -28.58 -43.63 -13.37
C THR A 457 -29.74 -44.49 -12.89
N PRO A 458 -30.94 -44.40 -13.49
CA PRO A 458 -32.02 -45.31 -13.15
C PRO A 458 -31.56 -46.74 -13.45
N ALA A 459 -31.83 -47.64 -12.50
CA ALA A 459 -31.58 -49.06 -12.72
C ALA A 459 -32.29 -49.51 -14.00
N PRO A 460 -31.65 -50.33 -14.85
CA PRO A 460 -32.35 -50.85 -16.04
C PRO A 460 -33.59 -51.58 -15.60
N GLU A 461 -34.75 -51.17 -16.12
CA GLU A 461 -36.02 -51.85 -15.90
C GLU A 461 -35.83 -53.32 -16.31
N GLY A 462 -35.89 -54.20 -15.28
CA GLY A 462 -35.79 -55.64 -15.49
C GLY A 462 -36.89 -56.09 -16.47
N THR A 463 -36.47 -56.58 -17.62
CA THR A 463 -37.29 -57.37 -18.50
C THR A 463 -37.88 -58.52 -17.71
N VAL A 464 -39.17 -58.39 -17.36
CA VAL A 464 -39.99 -59.55 -16.88
C VAL A 464 -40.29 -60.41 -18.10
N ALA A 465 -39.71 -61.61 -18.08
CA ALA A 465 -40.03 -62.69 -19.02
C ALA A 465 -41.27 -63.45 -18.50
#